data_b7462dcbd337a9355054db5dcacbbc1a
#
_entry.id   b7462dcbd337a9355054db5dcacbbc1a
#
_cell.length_a   1.000
_cell.length_b   1.000
_cell.length_c   1.000
_cell.angle_alpha   90.00
_cell.angle_beta   90.00
_cell.angle_gamma   90.00
#
_symmetry.space_group_name_H-M   'P 1'
#
loop_
_entity.id
_entity.type
_entity.pdbx_description
1 polymer ?
#
loop_
_entity_poly.entity_id
_entity_poly.type
_entity_poly.pdbx_seq_one_letter_code
_entity_poly.pdbx_strand_id
1 'polypeptide(L)'
;EAYDGVAKADPTECYAHFREHAADYYAALEKYCTQLPVAQDTKAGLPEELVAQIEATQIDLTGLKATLRSYQDFGVRYAVHQKRTLLGDEMGLGKTIPVNATMFAMKASGKHHFMVVCPASVLINWCREIQKFSDMEVTKIHGADEAALLHWRENGDIAVTTFESISRFDLPEKFKF
;
A
#
# COMPACT_ATOMS: atom_id res chain seq x y z
N GLU A 1 22.85 -4.64 -26.14
CA GLU A 1 23.07 -6.01 -25.56
C GLU A 1 21.89 -6.45 -24.66
N ALA A 2 21.24 -5.56 -23.90
CA ALA A 2 20.08 -5.93 -23.08
C ALA A 2 18.80 -6.20 -23.89
N TYR A 3 18.68 -5.67 -25.10
CA TYR A 3 17.50 -5.80 -25.95
C TYR A 3 17.45 -7.10 -26.77
N ASP A 4 18.59 -7.71 -27.06
CA ASP A 4 18.65 -8.94 -27.88
C ASP A 4 18.12 -10.18 -27.17
N GLY A 5 18.09 -10.18 -25.83
CA GLY A 5 17.53 -11.26 -25.04
C GLY A 5 16.00 -11.32 -25.03
N VAL A 6 15.34 -10.17 -25.07
CA VAL A 6 13.87 -10.06 -25.00
C VAL A 6 13.20 -10.51 -26.30
N ALA A 7 13.86 -10.33 -27.46
CA ALA A 7 13.34 -10.75 -28.77
C ALA A 7 13.23 -12.28 -28.95
N LYS A 8 13.81 -13.08 -28.03
CA LYS A 8 13.83 -14.55 -28.07
C LYS A 8 13.00 -15.21 -26.97
N ALA A 9 12.41 -14.42 -26.07
CA ALA A 9 11.62 -14.96 -24.96
C ALA A 9 10.22 -15.38 -25.45
N ASP A 10 9.70 -16.46 -24.89
CA ASP A 10 8.32 -16.90 -25.17
C ASP A 10 7.33 -15.84 -24.73
N PRO A 11 6.41 -15.38 -25.60
CA PRO A 11 5.42 -14.38 -25.25
C PRO A 11 4.57 -14.74 -24.03
N THR A 12 4.33 -16.04 -23.81
CA THR A 12 3.53 -16.53 -22.69
C THR A 12 4.29 -16.38 -21.36
N GLU A 13 5.59 -16.69 -21.37
CA GLU A 13 6.46 -16.50 -20.19
C GLU A 13 6.65 -15.00 -19.89
N CYS A 14 6.86 -14.18 -20.92
CA CYS A 14 6.94 -12.73 -20.79
C CYS A 14 5.67 -12.13 -20.18
N TYR A 15 4.50 -12.60 -20.62
CA TYR A 15 3.23 -12.13 -20.09
C TYR A 15 2.99 -12.57 -18.65
N ALA A 16 3.35 -13.80 -18.31
CA ALA A 16 3.28 -14.31 -16.94
C ALA A 16 4.17 -13.47 -16.01
N HIS A 17 5.43 -13.24 -16.40
CA HIS A 17 6.37 -12.40 -15.65
C HIS A 17 5.89 -10.93 -15.54
N PHE A 18 5.33 -10.37 -16.62
CA PHE A 18 4.72 -9.05 -16.58
C PHE A 18 3.57 -8.99 -15.56
N ARG A 19 2.69 -9.99 -15.53
CA ARG A 19 1.57 -10.01 -14.56
C ARG A 19 2.04 -10.06 -13.12
N GLU A 20 3.12 -10.80 -12.84
CA GLU A 20 3.71 -10.87 -11.49
C GLU A 20 4.40 -9.57 -11.08
N HIS A 21 5.03 -8.88 -12.04
CA HIS A 21 5.89 -7.71 -11.81
C HIS A 21 5.36 -6.44 -12.49
N ALA A 22 4.05 -6.36 -12.76
CA ALA A 22 3.47 -5.26 -13.50
C ALA A 22 3.79 -3.88 -12.92
N ALA A 23 3.87 -3.77 -11.59
CA ALA A 23 4.23 -2.52 -10.92
C ALA A 23 5.63 -2.04 -11.30
N ASP A 24 6.61 -2.95 -11.32
CA ASP A 24 8.01 -2.63 -11.65
C ASP A 24 8.16 -2.23 -13.12
N TYR A 25 7.44 -2.95 -14.01
CA TYR A 25 7.43 -2.60 -15.45
C TYR A 25 6.85 -1.21 -15.69
N TYR A 26 5.72 -0.89 -15.08
CA TYR A 26 5.12 0.44 -15.23
C TYR A 26 5.95 1.54 -14.58
N ALA A 27 6.56 1.30 -13.42
CA ALA A 27 7.47 2.26 -12.80
C ALA A 27 8.71 2.52 -13.67
N ALA A 28 9.25 1.46 -14.32
CA ALA A 28 10.33 1.61 -15.28
C ALA A 28 9.89 2.39 -16.52
N LEU A 29 8.69 2.12 -17.05
CA LEU A 29 8.14 2.87 -18.18
C LEU A 29 7.93 4.35 -17.86
N GLU A 30 7.37 4.69 -16.70
CA GLU A 30 7.23 6.08 -16.25
C GLU A 30 8.59 6.80 -16.16
N LYS A 31 9.61 6.10 -15.68
CA LYS A 31 10.96 6.66 -15.52
C LYS A 31 11.66 6.92 -16.87
N TYR A 32 11.45 6.07 -17.87
CA TYR A 32 12.20 6.10 -19.12
C TYR A 32 11.38 6.59 -20.33
N CYS A 33 10.07 6.56 -20.27
CA CYS A 33 9.17 6.97 -21.34
C CYS A 33 8.42 8.26 -20.97
N THR A 34 9.07 9.40 -21.11
CA THR A 34 8.46 10.72 -20.87
C THR A 34 7.29 11.07 -21.81
N GLN A 35 7.00 10.22 -22.82
CA GLN A 35 5.92 10.41 -23.79
C GLN A 35 4.69 9.52 -23.56
N LEU A 36 4.73 8.61 -22.59
CA LEU A 36 3.49 7.94 -22.19
C LEU A 36 2.58 8.98 -21.56
N PRO A 37 1.29 9.02 -21.91
CA PRO A 37 0.34 9.81 -21.17
C PRO A 37 0.29 9.22 -19.75
N VAL A 38 1.18 9.72 -18.90
CA VAL A 38 1.02 9.56 -17.45
C VAL A 38 -0.38 10.07 -17.17
N ALA A 39 -1.18 9.27 -16.50
CA ALA A 39 -2.55 9.65 -16.19
C ALA A 39 -2.52 11.03 -15.52
N GLN A 40 -2.66 12.09 -16.33
CA GLN A 40 -2.75 13.48 -15.86
C GLN A 40 -4.00 13.67 -14.99
N ASP A 41 -4.86 12.64 -14.96
CA ASP A 41 -6.15 12.66 -14.29
C ASP A 41 -6.13 12.31 -12.80
N THR A 42 -5.01 11.88 -12.20
CA THR A 42 -4.98 11.62 -10.75
C THR A 42 -5.25 12.84 -9.89
N LYS A 43 -5.07 14.03 -10.47
CA LYS A 43 -5.34 15.33 -9.84
C LYS A 43 -6.63 15.98 -10.37
N ALA A 44 -7.28 15.37 -11.35
CA ALA A 44 -8.47 15.91 -12.00
C ALA A 44 -9.60 16.12 -10.98
N GLY A 45 -10.12 17.35 -10.94
CA GLY A 45 -11.18 17.74 -10.03
C GLY A 45 -10.75 18.17 -8.64
N LEU A 46 -9.47 18.13 -8.28
CA LEU A 46 -8.96 18.72 -7.04
C LEU A 46 -8.57 20.18 -7.25
N PRO A 47 -8.88 21.08 -6.29
CA PRO A 47 -8.39 22.47 -6.33
C PRO A 47 -6.85 22.50 -6.36
N GLU A 48 -6.28 23.43 -7.15
CA GLU A 48 -4.82 23.56 -7.31
C GLU A 48 -4.10 23.79 -5.98
N GLU A 49 -4.68 24.58 -5.08
CA GLU A 49 -4.14 24.83 -3.74
C GLU A 49 -4.02 23.53 -2.92
N LEU A 50 -5.04 22.66 -3.00
CA LEU A 50 -5.03 21.37 -2.31
C LEU A 50 -3.97 20.44 -2.91
N VAL A 51 -3.85 20.41 -4.23
CA VAL A 51 -2.80 19.64 -4.92
C VAL A 51 -1.42 20.07 -4.44
N ALA A 52 -1.17 21.38 -4.38
CA ALA A 52 0.10 21.91 -3.90
C ALA A 52 0.39 21.53 -2.44
N GLN A 53 -0.61 21.55 -1.56
CA GLN A 53 -0.48 21.12 -0.16
C GLN A 53 -0.17 19.63 -0.05
N ILE A 54 -0.83 18.78 -0.84
CA ILE A 54 -0.58 17.34 -0.89
C ILE A 54 0.83 17.06 -1.37
N GLU A 55 1.27 17.69 -2.44
CA GLU A 55 2.63 17.53 -2.97
C GLU A 55 3.72 18.02 -2.00
N ALA A 56 3.44 19.05 -1.23
CA ALA A 56 4.33 19.54 -0.18
C ALA A 56 4.37 18.62 1.07
N THR A 57 3.44 17.66 1.19
CA THR A 57 3.41 16.74 2.33
C THR A 57 4.67 15.88 2.32
N GLN A 58 5.47 16.00 3.37
CA GLN A 58 6.69 15.20 3.51
C GLN A 58 6.33 13.79 3.96
N ILE A 59 6.84 12.79 3.25
CA ILE A 59 6.72 11.37 3.60
C ILE A 59 8.11 10.75 3.58
N ASP A 60 8.42 9.94 4.56
CA ASP A 60 9.64 9.14 4.58
C ASP A 60 9.29 7.68 4.23
N LEU A 61 9.82 7.22 3.12
CA LEU A 61 9.66 5.87 2.61
C LEU A 61 10.99 5.11 2.59
N THR A 62 12.00 5.58 3.33
CA THR A 62 13.32 4.95 3.41
C THR A 62 13.19 3.55 4.04
N GLY A 63 13.50 2.51 3.26
CA GLY A 63 13.35 1.11 3.68
C GLY A 63 12.06 0.44 3.20
N LEU A 64 11.15 1.16 2.53
CA LEU A 64 10.04 0.52 1.82
C LEU A 64 10.60 -0.31 0.64
N LYS A 65 10.22 -1.58 0.55
CA LYS A 65 10.68 -2.52 -0.49
C LYS A 65 9.82 -2.47 -1.75
N ALA A 66 9.32 -1.30 -2.09
CA ALA A 66 8.50 -1.09 -3.29
C ALA A 66 8.83 0.25 -3.94
N THR A 67 8.77 0.27 -5.27
CA THR A 67 8.82 1.52 -6.03
C THR A 67 7.39 1.96 -6.34
N LEU A 68 7.04 3.16 -5.90
CA LEU A 68 5.72 3.74 -6.16
C LEU A 68 5.68 4.34 -7.57
N ARG A 69 4.55 4.17 -8.25
CA ARG A 69 4.22 4.97 -9.42
C ARG A 69 3.83 6.39 -8.99
N SER A 70 3.88 7.35 -9.89
CA SER A 70 3.55 8.74 -9.61
C SER A 70 2.18 8.93 -8.96
N TYR A 71 1.15 8.25 -9.48
CA TYR A 71 -0.19 8.31 -8.88
C TYR A 71 -0.27 7.63 -7.51
N GLN A 72 0.52 6.57 -7.28
CA GLN A 72 0.58 5.91 -5.97
C GLN A 72 1.27 6.81 -4.94
N ASP A 73 2.37 7.47 -5.30
CA ASP A 73 3.05 8.46 -4.43
C ASP A 73 2.09 9.60 -4.06
N PHE A 74 1.39 10.15 -5.06
CA PHE A 74 0.36 11.16 -4.81
C PHE A 74 -0.73 10.65 -3.87
N GLY A 75 -1.23 9.42 -4.08
CA GLY A 75 -2.23 8.78 -3.23
C GLY A 75 -1.75 8.59 -1.78
N VAL A 76 -0.48 8.25 -1.57
CA VAL A 76 0.13 8.15 -0.23
C VAL A 76 0.17 9.52 0.44
N ARG A 77 0.66 10.55 -0.24
CA ARG A 77 0.69 11.93 0.29
C ARG A 77 -0.71 12.44 0.59
N TYR A 78 -1.66 12.17 -0.30
CA TYR A 78 -3.07 12.49 -0.10
C TYR A 78 -3.63 11.83 1.16
N ALA A 79 -3.39 10.53 1.36
CA ALA A 79 -3.88 9.80 2.52
C ALA A 79 -3.28 10.32 3.84
N VAL A 80 -1.97 10.60 3.85
CA VAL A 80 -1.28 11.19 5.01
C VAL A 80 -1.81 12.58 5.33
N HIS A 81 -2.05 13.40 4.31
CA HIS A 81 -2.56 14.77 4.45
C HIS A 81 -4.01 14.81 4.95
N GLN A 82 -4.90 14.06 4.31
CA GLN A 82 -6.35 14.09 4.57
C GLN A 82 -6.78 13.26 5.78
N LYS A 83 -5.98 12.31 6.22
CA LYS A 83 -6.26 11.38 7.34
C LYS A 83 -7.44 10.43 7.11
N ARG A 84 -8.48 10.83 6.39
CA ARG A 84 -9.63 10.01 5.98
C ARG A 84 -9.72 10.02 4.47
N THR A 85 -9.52 8.87 3.85
CA THR A 85 -9.38 8.77 2.40
C THR A 85 -10.13 7.54 1.88
N LEU A 86 -10.84 7.71 0.77
CA LEU A 86 -11.37 6.62 -0.02
C LEU A 86 -10.43 6.40 -1.22
N LEU A 87 -9.78 5.24 -1.29
CA LEU A 87 -8.96 4.84 -2.42
C LEU A 87 -9.80 4.05 -3.42
N GLY A 88 -10.34 4.76 -4.41
CA GLY A 88 -11.29 4.25 -5.42
C GLY A 88 -10.66 3.78 -6.72
N ASP A 89 -9.36 3.52 -6.76
CA ASP A 89 -8.66 3.06 -7.96
C ASP A 89 -9.26 1.77 -8.54
N GLU A 90 -9.14 1.57 -9.84
CA GLU A 90 -9.60 0.36 -10.51
C GLU A 90 -8.91 -0.90 -9.98
N MET A 91 -9.57 -2.05 -10.14
CA MET A 91 -8.97 -3.34 -9.78
C MET A 91 -7.72 -3.61 -10.61
N GLY A 92 -6.67 -4.13 -9.98
CA GLY A 92 -5.40 -4.41 -10.65
C GLY A 92 -4.37 -3.28 -10.61
N LEU A 93 -4.72 -2.07 -10.20
CA LEU A 93 -3.77 -0.94 -10.06
C LEU A 93 -2.87 -1.02 -8.82
N GLY A 94 -2.91 -2.13 -8.09
CA GLY A 94 -2.00 -2.35 -6.97
C GLY A 94 -2.28 -1.49 -5.74
N LYS A 95 -3.55 -1.35 -5.35
CA LYS A 95 -3.99 -0.57 -4.16
C LYS A 95 -3.29 -0.95 -2.86
N THR A 96 -2.85 -2.18 -2.72
CA THR A 96 -2.16 -2.68 -1.52
C THR A 96 -0.84 -1.97 -1.27
N ILE A 97 -0.12 -1.61 -2.35
CA ILE A 97 1.18 -0.92 -2.25
C ILE A 97 1.04 0.48 -1.63
N PRO A 98 0.17 1.39 -2.12
CA PRO A 98 0.00 2.70 -1.49
C PRO A 98 -0.55 2.63 -0.07
N VAL A 99 -1.40 1.66 0.27
CA VAL A 99 -1.85 1.46 1.66
C VAL A 99 -0.68 1.08 2.55
N ASN A 100 0.17 0.14 2.13
CA ASN A 100 1.39 -0.25 2.83
C ASN A 100 2.35 0.95 2.98
N ALA A 101 2.59 1.69 1.91
CA ALA A 101 3.45 2.87 1.92
C ALA A 101 2.91 3.96 2.85
N THR A 102 1.58 4.13 2.93
CA THR A 102 0.95 5.07 3.88
C THR A 102 1.22 4.67 5.33
N MET A 103 1.02 3.40 5.69
CA MET A 103 1.34 2.91 7.04
C MET A 103 2.83 3.08 7.36
N PHE A 104 3.70 2.80 6.38
CA PHE A 104 5.14 2.96 6.50
C PHE A 104 5.54 4.42 6.77
N ALA A 105 5.03 5.37 5.98
CA ALA A 105 5.24 6.81 6.16
C ALA A 105 4.72 7.30 7.52
N MET A 106 3.58 6.80 7.95
CA MET A 106 3.02 7.13 9.26
C MET A 106 3.86 6.56 10.40
N LYS A 107 4.45 5.37 10.24
CA LYS A 107 5.39 4.79 11.21
C LYS A 107 6.64 5.66 11.34
N ALA A 108 7.20 6.12 10.23
CA ALA A 108 8.32 7.06 10.22
C ALA A 108 7.99 8.39 10.93
N SER A 109 6.71 8.81 10.92
CA SER A 109 6.22 9.98 11.66
C SER A 109 5.87 9.71 13.15
N GLY A 110 6.21 8.52 13.68
CA GLY A 110 6.02 8.15 15.10
C GLY A 110 4.68 7.49 15.42
N LYS A 111 3.91 7.02 14.45
CA LYS A 111 2.76 6.16 14.69
C LYS A 111 3.21 4.71 14.80
N HIS A 112 2.59 3.96 15.71
CA HIS A 112 3.07 2.61 16.04
C HIS A 112 2.01 1.51 15.91
N HIS A 113 0.73 1.86 15.75
CA HIS A 113 -0.33 0.89 15.67
C HIS A 113 -1.15 1.11 14.40
N PHE A 114 -1.24 0.08 13.58
CA PHE A 114 -2.00 0.06 12.33
C PHE A 114 -2.90 -1.17 12.32
N MET A 115 -4.06 -1.06 11.69
CA MET A 115 -4.97 -2.19 11.55
C MET A 115 -5.54 -2.26 10.15
N VAL A 116 -5.43 -3.42 9.54
CA VAL A 116 -6.10 -3.77 8.29
C VAL A 116 -7.29 -4.66 8.61
N VAL A 117 -8.49 -4.19 8.26
CA VAL A 117 -9.72 -4.96 8.39
C VAL A 117 -10.19 -5.37 7.01
N CYS A 118 -10.30 -6.68 6.77
CA CYS A 118 -10.60 -7.21 5.44
C CYS A 118 -11.48 -8.48 5.51
N PRO A 119 -12.06 -8.92 4.39
CA PRO A 119 -12.72 -10.22 4.31
C PRO A 119 -11.73 -11.37 4.61
N ALA A 120 -12.21 -12.45 5.24
CA ALA A 120 -11.39 -13.61 5.61
C ALA A 120 -10.63 -14.23 4.42
N SER A 121 -11.22 -14.20 3.22
CA SER A 121 -10.64 -14.74 1.99
C SER A 121 -9.33 -14.06 1.56
N VAL A 122 -9.12 -12.80 1.94
CA VAL A 122 -7.92 -12.02 1.55
C VAL A 122 -6.97 -11.74 2.71
N LEU A 123 -7.30 -12.18 3.92
CA LEU A 123 -6.52 -11.92 5.13
C LEU A 123 -5.06 -12.39 4.99
N ILE A 124 -4.85 -13.62 4.54
CA ILE A 124 -3.52 -14.19 4.35
C ILE A 124 -2.75 -13.46 3.25
N ASN A 125 -3.45 -13.02 2.20
CA ASN A 125 -2.82 -12.24 1.14
C ASN A 125 -2.31 -10.89 1.67
N TRP A 126 -3.09 -10.20 2.49
CA TRP A 126 -2.66 -8.97 3.14
C TRP A 126 -1.40 -9.17 3.99
N CYS A 127 -1.35 -10.23 4.81
CA CYS A 127 -0.15 -10.52 5.59
C CYS A 127 1.10 -10.71 4.72
N ARG A 128 0.96 -11.47 3.61
CA ARG A 128 2.07 -11.71 2.67
C ARG A 128 2.53 -10.44 1.96
N GLU A 129 1.59 -9.63 1.49
CA GLU A 129 1.89 -8.39 0.78
C GLU A 129 2.58 -7.37 1.70
N ILE A 130 2.17 -7.26 2.96
CA ILE A 130 2.85 -6.39 3.93
C ILE A 130 4.29 -6.84 4.13
N GLN A 131 4.51 -8.13 4.40
CA GLN A 131 5.85 -8.70 4.61
C GLN A 131 6.74 -8.62 3.36
N LYS A 132 6.14 -8.65 2.16
CA LYS A 132 6.86 -8.48 0.91
C LYS A 132 7.43 -7.07 0.74
N PHE A 133 6.66 -6.06 1.12
CA PHE A 133 6.97 -4.66 0.83
C PHE A 133 7.54 -3.87 2.01
N SER A 134 7.51 -4.43 3.23
CA SER A 134 8.05 -3.74 4.40
C SER A 134 8.61 -4.73 5.42
N ASP A 135 9.44 -4.23 6.35
CA ASP A 135 9.93 -4.98 7.52
C ASP A 135 9.03 -4.77 8.76
N MET A 136 7.81 -4.28 8.55
CA MET A 136 6.87 -4.11 9.65
C MET A 136 6.36 -5.47 10.13
N GLU A 137 6.23 -5.61 11.44
CA GLU A 137 5.68 -6.83 12.04
C GLU A 137 4.19 -6.95 11.72
N VAL A 138 3.77 -8.16 11.37
CA VAL A 138 2.37 -8.46 11.02
C VAL A 138 1.79 -9.43 12.03
N THR A 139 0.84 -8.94 12.81
CA THR A 139 0.05 -9.76 13.73
C THR A 139 -1.28 -10.12 13.08
N LYS A 140 -1.44 -11.41 12.76
CA LYS A 140 -2.71 -11.92 12.23
C LYS A 140 -3.67 -12.19 13.39
N ILE A 141 -4.82 -11.51 13.40
CA ILE A 141 -5.88 -11.68 14.41
C ILE A 141 -7.10 -12.27 13.73
N HIS A 142 -7.45 -13.52 14.04
CA HIS A 142 -8.60 -14.20 13.44
C HIS A 142 -9.44 -14.92 14.49
N GLY A 143 -10.76 -14.78 14.41
CA GLY A 143 -11.69 -15.31 15.42
C GLY A 143 -11.61 -14.53 16.74
N ALA A 144 -11.58 -15.22 17.86
CA ALA A 144 -11.46 -14.65 19.20
C ALA A 144 -10.02 -14.80 19.76
N ASP A 145 -9.01 -14.49 18.96
CA ASP A 145 -7.61 -14.62 19.34
C ASP A 145 -7.16 -13.42 20.19
N GLU A 146 -7.47 -13.48 21.47
CA GLU A 146 -7.10 -12.45 22.43
C GLU A 146 -5.59 -12.35 22.64
N ALA A 147 -4.86 -13.44 22.50
CA ALA A 147 -3.40 -13.43 22.66
C ALA A 147 -2.73 -12.63 21.54
N ALA A 148 -3.16 -12.83 20.27
CA ALA A 148 -2.68 -12.04 19.15
C ALA A 148 -3.08 -10.55 19.28
N LEU A 149 -4.30 -10.27 19.74
CA LEU A 149 -4.73 -8.90 20.00
C LEU A 149 -3.87 -8.22 21.07
N LEU A 150 -3.58 -8.91 22.18
CA LEU A 150 -2.75 -8.40 23.25
C LEU A 150 -1.33 -8.15 22.74
N HIS A 151 -0.76 -9.10 22.02
CA HIS A 151 0.57 -8.95 21.39
C HIS A 151 0.66 -7.68 20.55
N TRP A 152 -0.30 -7.46 19.65
CA TRP A 152 -0.32 -6.24 18.83
C TRP A 152 -0.50 -4.96 19.66
N ARG A 153 -1.31 -5.00 20.72
CA ARG A 153 -1.51 -3.84 21.61
C ARG A 153 -0.25 -3.43 22.36
N GLU A 154 0.59 -4.40 22.68
CA GLU A 154 1.86 -4.18 23.42
C GLU A 154 3.01 -3.80 22.48
N ASN A 155 3.13 -4.45 21.34
CA ASN A 155 4.28 -4.31 20.45
C ASN A 155 4.02 -3.35 19.27
N GLY A 156 2.77 -3.17 18.86
CA GLY A 156 2.42 -2.28 17.76
C GLY A 156 2.54 -2.94 16.38
N ASP A 157 2.94 -2.13 15.40
CA ASP A 157 2.99 -2.41 13.98
C ASP A 157 1.61 -2.79 13.41
N ILE A 158 1.49 -3.79 12.53
CA ILE A 158 0.26 -4.00 11.76
C ILE A 158 -0.51 -5.21 12.27
N ALA A 159 -1.74 -4.99 12.72
CA ALA A 159 -2.72 -6.06 12.86
C ALA A 159 -3.48 -6.26 11.55
N VAL A 160 -3.66 -7.51 11.12
CA VAL A 160 -4.56 -7.88 10.02
C VAL A 160 -5.68 -8.74 10.57
N THR A 161 -6.92 -8.28 10.41
CA THR A 161 -8.09 -8.94 11.01
C THR A 161 -9.29 -8.94 10.06
N THR A 162 -10.35 -9.63 10.44
CA THR A 162 -11.61 -9.65 9.68
C THR A 162 -12.69 -8.78 10.33
N PHE A 163 -13.72 -8.43 9.55
CA PHE A 163 -14.87 -7.68 10.05
C PHE A 163 -15.58 -8.40 11.20
N GLU A 164 -15.66 -9.73 11.12
CA GLU A 164 -16.29 -10.55 12.17
C GLU A 164 -15.42 -10.64 13.42
N SER A 165 -14.09 -10.65 13.26
CA SER A 165 -13.17 -10.73 14.40
C SER A 165 -13.13 -9.42 15.16
N ILE A 166 -13.01 -8.29 14.46
CA ILE A 166 -12.91 -6.97 15.13
C ILE A 166 -14.16 -6.64 15.95
N SER A 167 -15.34 -7.09 15.51
CA SER A 167 -16.59 -6.85 16.24
C SER A 167 -16.69 -7.57 17.58
N ARG A 168 -15.81 -8.54 17.83
CA ARG A 168 -15.75 -9.32 19.09
C ARG A 168 -14.83 -8.71 20.13
N PHE A 169 -13.99 -7.76 19.74
CA PHE A 169 -13.00 -7.15 20.62
C PHE A 169 -13.48 -5.80 21.13
N ASP A 170 -13.34 -5.58 22.43
CA ASP A 170 -13.49 -4.26 23.02
C ASP A 170 -12.16 -3.50 22.88
N LEU A 171 -12.09 -2.66 21.85
CA LEU A 171 -10.91 -1.81 21.62
C LEU A 171 -10.98 -0.59 22.54
N PRO A 172 -9.93 -0.31 23.32
CA PRO A 172 -9.83 0.91 24.13
C PRO A 172 -10.02 2.16 23.27
N GLU A 173 -10.49 3.26 23.90
CA GLU A 173 -10.77 4.53 23.18
C GLU A 173 -9.59 5.05 22.35
N LYS A 174 -8.36 4.86 22.84
CA LYS A 174 -7.14 5.25 22.12
C LYS A 174 -6.96 4.54 20.76
N PHE A 175 -7.68 3.44 20.51
CA PHE A 175 -7.70 2.69 19.24
C PHE A 175 -9.02 2.83 18.48
N LYS A 176 -9.92 3.73 18.91
CA LYS A 176 -11.12 4.05 18.13
C LYS A 176 -10.73 4.94 16.94
N PHE A 177 -11.26 4.62 15.77
CA PHE A 177 -10.93 5.21 14.46
C PHE A 177 -11.95 6.26 14.07
#